data_8d8563643edea664f74c0041b1af522a
#
_entry.id   8d8563643edea664f74c0041b1af522a
#
_cell.length_a   1.000
_cell.length_b   1.000
_cell.length_c   1.000
_cell.angle_alpha   90.00
_cell.angle_beta   90.00
_cell.angle_gamma   90.00
#
_symmetry.space_group_name_H-M   'P 1'
#
loop_
_entity.id
_entity.type
_entity.pdbx_description
1 polymer ?
#
loop_
_entity_poly.entity_id
_entity_poly.type
_entity_poly.pdbx_seq_one_letter_code
_entity_poly.pdbx_strand_id
1 'polypeptide(L)'
;MLKASLTRSGLIALVLLAPALAGSAVACGGSGNETAAGGQVRVVTSLEIFADFIRHVGGDRVQVTALVPGHADPHTYEPAPAKVKDVTKADLVVINGLGLEETLHDLIYNNVGSGVPIVEMADGLPVLAGNPREGETGNPHLWLNVQYAMRYVERIRDGLIAVDPEGADVYRANAGAYLNELDALDKEVAADIQSIPPERRKLVTFHDAYPYFAERYGLEVVGVVVESPGREPSARELARLTDRIRSEKVTVVFKEPEFDAKMLDTAAEDADVKVRTLLSGAYVDGVHSYVELIRFNVMQLTAGLG
;
A
#
# COMPACT_ATOMS: atom_id res chain seq x y z
N MET A 1 -84.90 -31.70 28.23
CA MET A 1 -85.47 -31.31 29.51
C MET A 1 -84.61 -30.26 30.17
N LEU A 2 -85.25 -29.16 30.55
CA LEU A 2 -84.97 -28.07 31.49
C LEU A 2 -83.69 -27.23 31.14
N LYS A 3 -83.87 -26.02 30.67
CA LYS A 3 -84.41 -24.74 31.24
C LYS A 3 -83.39 -24.05 32.16
N ALA A 4 -82.97 -22.89 31.66
CA ALA A 4 -82.96 -21.56 32.30
C ALA A 4 -81.74 -21.29 33.20
N SER A 5 -81.22 -20.10 33.38
CA SER A 5 -81.83 -18.74 33.38
C SER A 5 -80.71 -17.70 33.44
N LEU A 6 -80.94 -16.58 32.86
CA LEU A 6 -80.24 -15.26 32.94
C LEU A 6 -79.82 -14.83 34.37
N THR A 7 -78.68 -14.09 34.43
CA THR A 7 -78.71 -12.78 35.14
C THR A 7 -77.68 -11.82 34.61
N ARG A 8 -78.06 -10.62 34.31
CA ARG A 8 -77.31 -9.39 34.00
C ARG A 8 -76.71 -8.81 35.27
N SER A 9 -75.52 -8.33 35.24
CA SER A 9 -75.06 -7.24 36.09
C SER A 9 -73.98 -6.45 35.40
N GLY A 10 -74.26 -5.18 35.16
CA GLY A 10 -73.34 -4.24 34.54
C GLY A 10 -72.25 -3.77 35.53
N LEU A 11 -71.11 -3.48 35.02
CA LEU A 11 -70.09 -2.75 35.76
C LEU A 11 -69.61 -1.59 34.88
N ILE A 12 -69.69 -0.43 35.47
CA ILE A 12 -69.33 0.89 34.98
C ILE A 12 -67.80 0.96 34.73
N ALA A 13 -67.37 1.29 33.50
CA ALA A 13 -66.03 1.58 33.20
C ALA A 13 -65.69 3.03 33.55
N LEU A 14 -64.80 3.23 34.50
CA LEU A 14 -64.21 4.51 34.86
C LEU A 14 -63.01 4.82 33.91
N VAL A 15 -63.23 5.82 33.04
CA VAL A 15 -62.19 6.31 32.15
C VAL A 15 -61.31 7.32 32.91
N LEU A 16 -60.05 6.94 33.23
CA LEU A 16 -59.07 7.86 33.75
C LEU A 16 -58.25 8.44 32.57
N LEU A 17 -58.46 9.74 32.35
CA LEU A 17 -57.66 10.54 31.40
C LEU A 17 -56.38 10.89 32.07
N ALA A 18 -55.22 10.39 31.49
CA ALA A 18 -53.89 10.82 31.86
C ALA A 18 -53.38 11.89 30.83
N PRO A 19 -52.79 13.00 31.26
CA PRO A 19 -52.26 14.00 30.35
C PRO A 19 -50.93 13.53 29.76
N ALA A 20 -50.81 13.55 28.44
CA ALA A 20 -49.57 13.33 27.69
C ALA A 20 -48.68 14.58 27.85
N LEU A 21 -47.56 14.46 28.56
CA LEU A 21 -46.47 15.42 28.47
C LEU A 21 -45.72 15.18 27.18
N ALA A 22 -45.84 16.09 26.22
CA ALA A 22 -45.00 16.17 25.03
C ALA A 22 -43.59 16.68 25.41
N GLY A 23 -42.67 15.77 25.59
CA GLY A 23 -41.25 16.08 25.71
C GLY A 23 -40.68 16.34 24.32
N SER A 24 -40.36 17.61 24.00
CA SER A 24 -39.62 17.98 22.78
C SER A 24 -38.18 17.50 22.91
N ALA A 25 -37.80 16.41 22.25
CA ALA A 25 -36.46 16.02 22.07
C ALA A 25 -35.82 16.94 21.01
N VAL A 26 -34.93 17.82 21.45
CA VAL A 26 -34.06 18.58 20.56
C VAL A 26 -33.03 17.57 19.98
N ALA A 27 -33.24 17.17 18.75
CA ALA A 27 -32.26 16.41 17.98
C ALA A 27 -31.11 17.37 17.59
N CYS A 28 -30.01 17.31 18.32
CA CYS A 28 -28.73 17.84 17.81
C CYS A 28 -28.37 17.02 16.59
N GLY A 29 -28.50 17.59 15.39
CA GLY A 29 -28.01 17.04 14.15
C GLY A 29 -26.49 17.08 14.14
N GLY A 30 -25.85 16.00 14.60
CA GLY A 30 -24.50 15.64 14.23
C GLY A 30 -24.61 14.80 12.97
N SER A 31 -24.14 15.31 11.84
CA SER A 31 -23.88 14.49 10.65
C SER A 31 -22.67 13.60 10.93
N GLY A 32 -22.87 12.60 11.78
CA GLY A 32 -21.99 11.45 11.88
C GLY A 32 -22.27 10.57 10.67
N ASN A 33 -21.26 10.26 9.92
CA ASN A 33 -21.31 9.18 8.96
C ASN A 33 -21.78 7.94 9.72
N GLU A 34 -22.98 7.45 9.41
CA GLU A 34 -23.45 6.17 9.94
C GLU A 34 -22.56 5.07 9.34
N THR A 35 -21.51 4.67 10.07
CA THR A 35 -20.92 3.36 9.86
C THR A 35 -22.01 2.35 10.19
N ALA A 36 -22.53 1.70 9.16
CA ALA A 36 -23.56 0.69 9.30
C ALA A 36 -23.04 -0.37 10.27
N ALA A 37 -23.76 -0.58 11.37
CA ALA A 37 -23.50 -1.67 12.31
C ALA A 37 -23.43 -3.00 11.53
N GLY A 38 -22.20 -3.57 11.38
CA GLY A 38 -21.95 -4.84 10.70
C GLY A 38 -21.41 -4.76 9.28
N GLY A 39 -21.10 -3.58 8.72
CA GLY A 39 -20.45 -3.42 7.41
C GLY A 39 -18.93 -3.42 7.51
N GLN A 40 -18.25 -3.92 6.44
CA GLN A 40 -16.80 -3.82 6.31
C GLN A 40 -16.37 -2.36 6.13
N VAL A 41 -15.21 -1.98 6.70
CA VAL A 41 -14.56 -0.69 6.45
C VAL A 41 -14.07 -0.67 5.01
N ARG A 42 -14.52 0.30 4.22
CA ARG A 42 -14.08 0.47 2.83
C ARG A 42 -12.80 1.28 2.80
N VAL A 43 -11.71 0.61 2.47
CA VAL A 43 -10.39 1.23 2.39
C VAL A 43 -9.98 1.38 0.93
N VAL A 44 -9.58 2.58 0.54
CA VAL A 44 -8.97 2.85 -0.76
C VAL A 44 -7.48 3.09 -0.56
N THR A 45 -6.67 2.50 -1.43
CA THR A 45 -5.22 2.70 -1.44
C THR A 45 -4.70 2.88 -2.86
N SER A 46 -3.46 3.35 -3.00
CA SER A 46 -2.85 3.55 -4.31
C SER A 46 -2.44 2.22 -4.96
N LEU A 47 -1.63 1.40 -4.30
CA LEU A 47 -1.01 0.21 -4.88
C LEU A 47 -1.59 -1.10 -4.33
N GLU A 48 -1.51 -2.16 -5.14
CA GLU A 48 -1.91 -3.51 -4.72
C GLU A 48 -1.03 -4.05 -3.58
N ILE A 49 0.25 -3.68 -3.54
CA ILE A 49 1.15 -4.04 -2.44
C ILE A 49 0.71 -3.42 -1.09
N PHE A 50 0.15 -2.22 -1.11
CA PHE A 50 -0.42 -1.59 0.09
C PHE A 50 -1.76 -2.20 0.46
N ALA A 51 -2.55 -2.61 -0.54
CA ALA A 51 -3.78 -3.36 -0.30
C ALA A 51 -3.49 -4.71 0.38
N ASP A 52 -2.37 -5.35 0.09
CA ASP A 52 -1.92 -6.56 0.79
C ASP A 52 -1.68 -6.30 2.29
N PHE A 53 -0.96 -5.23 2.65
CA PHE A 53 -0.79 -4.82 4.06
C PHE A 53 -2.12 -4.58 4.76
N ILE A 54 -3.03 -3.86 4.08
CA ILE A 54 -4.34 -3.51 4.67
C ILE A 54 -5.17 -4.77 4.89
N ARG A 55 -5.17 -5.73 3.96
CA ARG A 55 -5.87 -7.01 4.10
C ARG A 55 -5.31 -7.84 5.25
N HIS A 56 -3.97 -7.88 5.42
CA HIS A 56 -3.34 -8.58 6.54
C HIS A 56 -3.75 -8.00 7.90
N VAL A 57 -3.87 -6.69 8.02
CA VAL A 57 -4.29 -6.04 9.26
C VAL A 57 -5.79 -6.10 9.47
N GLY A 58 -6.56 -5.80 8.41
CA GLY A 58 -8.01 -5.65 8.48
C GLY A 58 -8.79 -6.97 8.51
N GLY A 59 -8.22 -8.03 7.88
CA GLY A 59 -8.91 -9.32 7.73
C GLY A 59 -10.29 -9.15 7.09
N ASP A 60 -11.27 -9.88 7.59
CA ASP A 60 -12.65 -9.86 7.10
C ASP A 60 -13.42 -8.56 7.44
N ARG A 61 -12.83 -7.66 8.23
CA ARG A 61 -13.47 -6.39 8.61
C ARG A 61 -13.28 -5.29 7.58
N VAL A 62 -12.46 -5.49 6.53
CA VAL A 62 -12.17 -4.47 5.52
C VAL A 62 -12.53 -4.92 4.12
N GLN A 63 -12.96 -3.98 3.29
CA GLN A 63 -13.04 -4.11 1.85
C GLN A 63 -12.01 -3.18 1.22
N VAL A 64 -10.99 -3.72 0.57
CA VAL A 64 -9.86 -2.93 0.06
C VAL A 64 -9.93 -2.80 -1.45
N THR A 65 -9.74 -1.57 -1.94
CA THR A 65 -9.65 -1.26 -3.37
C THR A 65 -8.33 -0.54 -3.65
N ALA A 66 -7.48 -1.13 -4.49
CA ALA A 66 -6.32 -0.44 -5.05
C ALA A 66 -6.73 0.38 -6.29
N LEU A 67 -6.19 1.59 -6.40
CA LEU A 67 -6.46 2.48 -7.55
C LEU A 67 -5.63 2.09 -8.76
N VAL A 68 -4.37 1.76 -8.56
CA VAL A 68 -3.43 1.33 -9.60
C VAL A 68 -3.50 -0.19 -9.76
N PRO A 69 -3.70 -0.72 -10.96
CA PRO A 69 -3.62 -2.16 -11.21
C PRO A 69 -2.23 -2.73 -10.87
N GLY A 70 -2.18 -3.95 -10.35
CA GLY A 70 -0.95 -4.57 -9.85
C GLY A 70 0.16 -4.82 -10.89
N HIS A 71 -0.06 -4.49 -12.16
CA HIS A 71 0.93 -4.58 -13.25
C HIS A 71 1.26 -3.23 -13.89
N ALA A 72 0.69 -2.12 -13.38
CA ALA A 72 0.91 -0.79 -13.91
C ALA A 72 1.93 -0.01 -13.07
N ASP A 73 2.67 0.87 -13.74
CA ASP A 73 3.58 1.81 -13.12
C ASP A 73 2.82 2.90 -12.36
N PRO A 74 2.98 3.03 -11.04
CA PRO A 74 2.26 4.02 -10.25
C PRO A 74 2.62 5.48 -10.57
N HIS A 75 3.82 5.74 -11.06
CA HIS A 75 4.30 7.09 -11.33
C HIS A 75 3.64 7.71 -12.57
N THR A 76 3.20 6.88 -13.50
CA THR A 76 2.64 7.34 -14.79
C THR A 76 1.21 6.89 -15.03
N TYR A 77 0.63 6.10 -14.12
CA TYR A 77 -0.73 5.59 -14.27
C TYR A 77 -1.78 6.70 -14.19
N GLU A 78 -2.59 6.84 -15.21
CA GLU A 78 -3.75 7.73 -15.22
C GLU A 78 -5.01 6.95 -14.81
N PRO A 79 -5.65 7.30 -13.69
CA PRO A 79 -6.80 6.57 -13.20
C PRO A 79 -8.03 6.81 -14.09
N ALA A 80 -8.79 5.72 -14.34
CA ALA A 80 -10.06 5.84 -15.03
C ALA A 80 -11.08 6.64 -14.18
N PRO A 81 -11.95 7.48 -14.80
CA PRO A 81 -12.96 8.27 -14.08
C PRO A 81 -13.89 7.43 -13.16
N ALA A 82 -14.07 6.13 -13.45
CA ALA A 82 -14.85 5.23 -12.60
C ALA A 82 -14.28 5.06 -11.19
N LYS A 83 -12.96 5.27 -11.01
CA LYS A 83 -12.29 5.19 -9.70
C LYS A 83 -12.69 6.31 -8.73
N VAL A 84 -13.20 7.43 -9.23
CA VAL A 84 -13.81 8.50 -8.40
C VAL A 84 -14.85 7.93 -7.44
N LYS A 85 -15.69 6.99 -7.91
CA LYS A 85 -16.73 6.37 -7.09
C LYS A 85 -16.16 5.58 -5.91
N ASP A 86 -15.01 4.94 -6.08
CA ASP A 86 -14.37 4.18 -5.02
C ASP A 86 -13.86 5.14 -3.93
N VAL A 87 -13.17 6.21 -4.32
CA VAL A 87 -12.66 7.26 -3.41
C VAL A 87 -13.80 7.95 -2.64
N THR A 88 -14.88 8.35 -3.36
CA THR A 88 -16.04 9.03 -2.73
C THR A 88 -16.72 8.17 -1.66
N LYS A 89 -16.64 6.85 -1.76
CA LYS A 89 -17.26 5.91 -0.83
C LYS A 89 -16.32 5.39 0.25
N ALA A 90 -15.06 5.75 0.21
CA ALA A 90 -14.08 5.29 1.17
C ALA A 90 -14.42 5.74 2.60
N ASP A 91 -14.17 4.89 3.56
CA ASP A 91 -14.20 5.20 4.99
C ASP A 91 -12.79 5.54 5.51
N LEU A 92 -11.76 5.08 4.78
CA LEU A 92 -10.35 5.36 5.01
C LEU A 92 -9.60 5.36 3.67
N VAL A 93 -8.70 6.32 3.49
CA VAL A 93 -7.72 6.33 2.38
C VAL A 93 -6.33 6.09 2.95
N VAL A 94 -5.56 5.19 2.33
CA VAL A 94 -4.19 4.86 2.73
C VAL A 94 -3.28 5.04 1.51
N ILE A 95 -2.31 5.91 1.59
CA ILE A 95 -1.36 6.22 0.51
C ILE A 95 0.08 6.19 1.02
N ASN A 96 1.03 6.14 0.12
CA ASN A 96 2.44 6.22 0.49
C ASN A 96 2.83 7.63 0.94
N GLY A 97 2.47 8.63 0.14
CA GLY A 97 2.99 9.99 0.22
C GLY A 97 4.30 10.17 -0.57
N LEU A 98 5.01 11.26 -0.30
CA LEU A 98 6.30 11.62 -0.93
C LEU A 98 6.24 11.79 -2.47
N GLY A 99 5.06 12.06 -3.03
CA GLY A 99 4.86 12.27 -4.47
C GLY A 99 4.64 10.99 -5.27
N LEU A 100 4.60 9.79 -4.64
CA LEU A 100 4.29 8.56 -5.37
C LEU A 100 2.94 8.64 -6.09
N GLU A 101 1.96 9.25 -5.44
CA GLU A 101 0.59 9.38 -5.94
C GLU A 101 0.33 10.69 -6.71
N GLU A 102 1.34 11.30 -7.32
CA GLU A 102 1.17 12.60 -8.00
C GLU A 102 0.06 12.54 -9.07
N THR A 103 0.03 11.47 -9.88
CA THR A 103 -1.02 11.27 -10.91
C THR A 103 -2.41 10.99 -10.32
N LEU A 104 -2.48 10.53 -9.06
CA LEU A 104 -3.71 10.22 -8.32
C LEU A 104 -4.16 11.35 -7.40
N HIS A 105 -3.31 12.38 -7.19
CA HIS A 105 -3.53 13.43 -6.21
C HIS A 105 -4.91 14.08 -6.35
N ASP A 106 -5.21 14.62 -7.51
CA ASP A 106 -6.49 15.30 -7.74
C ASP A 106 -7.70 14.36 -7.63
N LEU A 107 -7.54 13.09 -8.05
CA LEU A 107 -8.60 12.11 -7.91
C LEU A 107 -8.87 11.82 -6.43
N ILE A 108 -7.85 11.69 -5.60
CA ILE A 108 -8.00 11.39 -4.17
C ILE A 108 -8.51 12.62 -3.42
N TYR A 109 -7.75 13.72 -3.43
CA TYR A 109 -8.00 14.87 -2.56
C TYR A 109 -9.25 15.67 -2.93
N ASN A 110 -9.65 15.69 -4.20
CA ASN A 110 -10.87 16.38 -4.63
C ASN A 110 -12.15 15.55 -4.47
N ASN A 111 -12.04 14.23 -4.21
CA ASN A 111 -13.21 13.34 -4.18
C ASN A 111 -13.37 12.56 -2.86
N VAL A 112 -12.38 12.56 -1.99
CA VAL A 112 -12.52 11.95 -0.65
C VAL A 112 -13.61 12.65 0.15
N GLY A 113 -14.44 11.87 0.85
CA GLY A 113 -15.53 12.41 1.66
C GLY A 113 -15.04 13.34 2.78
N SER A 114 -15.81 14.37 3.10
CA SER A 114 -15.46 15.28 4.20
C SER A 114 -15.33 14.51 5.52
N GLY A 115 -14.18 14.63 6.18
CA GLY A 115 -13.90 13.97 7.45
C GLY A 115 -13.40 12.53 7.31
N VAL A 116 -13.26 11.98 6.11
CA VAL A 116 -12.59 10.70 5.86
C VAL A 116 -11.09 10.90 6.04
N PRO A 117 -10.42 10.12 6.93
CA PRO A 117 -8.99 10.27 7.13
C PRO A 117 -8.19 9.75 5.94
N ILE A 118 -7.06 10.43 5.65
CA ILE A 118 -6.03 9.96 4.74
C ILE A 118 -4.79 9.63 5.57
N VAL A 119 -4.33 8.40 5.50
CA VAL A 119 -3.12 7.93 6.16
C VAL A 119 -1.98 7.92 5.14
N GLU A 120 -0.99 8.77 5.33
CA GLU A 120 0.27 8.73 4.58
C GLU A 120 1.27 7.85 5.32
N MET A 121 1.60 6.70 4.70
CA MET A 121 2.40 5.66 5.38
C MET A 121 3.86 6.07 5.58
N ALA A 122 4.42 6.87 4.70
CA ALA A 122 5.81 7.33 4.77
C ALA A 122 6.03 8.51 5.73
N ASP A 123 4.96 9.17 6.24
CA ASP A 123 5.09 10.34 7.11
C ASP A 123 5.98 10.05 8.33
N GLY A 124 6.88 10.97 8.68
CA GLY A 124 7.79 10.88 9.84
C GLY A 124 8.85 9.77 9.76
N LEU A 125 8.97 9.03 8.65
CA LEU A 125 10.07 8.10 8.43
C LEU A 125 11.30 8.83 7.88
N PRO A 126 12.52 8.30 8.10
CA PRO A 126 13.73 8.84 7.46
C PRO A 126 13.63 8.71 5.94
N VAL A 127 13.73 9.83 5.24
CA VAL A 127 13.54 9.91 3.78
C VAL A 127 14.88 10.17 3.10
N LEU A 128 15.24 9.33 2.14
CA LEU A 128 16.36 9.56 1.24
C LEU A 128 15.99 10.60 0.18
N ALA A 129 16.99 11.28 -0.37
CA ALA A 129 16.74 12.29 -1.40
C ALA A 129 16.04 11.66 -2.60
N GLY A 130 14.97 12.32 -3.05
CA GLY A 130 14.30 12.02 -4.30
C GLY A 130 14.80 12.90 -5.44
N ASN A 131 14.15 12.83 -6.60
CA ASN A 131 14.44 13.67 -7.74
C ASN A 131 13.63 14.99 -7.67
N PRO A 132 14.24 16.14 -7.28
CA PRO A 132 13.50 17.41 -7.16
C PRO A 132 12.95 17.93 -8.50
N ARG A 133 13.48 17.42 -9.63
CA ARG A 133 13.03 17.83 -10.97
C ARG A 133 11.68 17.23 -11.33
N GLU A 134 11.26 16.19 -10.62
CA GLU A 134 10.02 15.43 -10.82
C GLU A 134 8.99 15.68 -9.70
N GLY A 135 9.22 16.70 -8.88
CA GLY A 135 8.30 17.03 -7.79
C GLY A 135 8.42 16.12 -6.55
N GLU A 136 9.34 15.16 -6.57
CA GLU A 136 9.57 14.29 -5.42
C GLU A 136 10.18 15.09 -4.26
N THR A 137 9.54 15.03 -3.11
CA THR A 137 10.06 15.58 -1.84
C THR A 137 11.04 14.63 -1.17
N GLY A 138 11.14 13.39 -1.66
CA GLY A 138 12.06 12.33 -1.27
C GLY A 138 11.81 11.10 -2.12
N ASN A 139 12.73 10.12 -2.08
CA ASN A 139 12.50 8.84 -2.76
C ASN A 139 11.33 8.11 -2.10
N PRO A 140 10.27 7.74 -2.85
CA PRO A 140 9.04 7.23 -2.24
C PRO A 140 9.06 5.73 -1.88
N HIS A 141 10.09 4.96 -2.28
CA HIS A 141 10.10 3.50 -2.27
C HIS A 141 10.50 2.88 -0.91
N LEU A 142 10.00 3.47 0.20
CA LEU A 142 10.36 3.03 1.56
C LEU A 142 9.94 1.60 1.87
N TRP A 143 8.84 1.10 1.28
CA TRP A 143 8.34 -0.26 1.53
C TRP A 143 9.30 -1.37 1.13
N LEU A 144 10.28 -1.09 0.26
CA LEU A 144 11.32 -2.07 -0.08
C LEU A 144 12.31 -2.33 1.07
N ASN A 145 12.37 -1.47 2.08
CA ASN A 145 12.99 -1.77 3.36
C ASN A 145 11.93 -2.41 4.29
N VAL A 146 12.10 -3.68 4.64
CA VAL A 146 11.12 -4.43 5.45
C VAL A 146 10.87 -3.77 6.81
N GLN A 147 11.86 -3.10 7.40
CA GLN A 147 11.68 -2.36 8.66
C GLN A 147 10.71 -1.17 8.49
N TYR A 148 10.74 -0.49 7.33
CA TYR A 148 9.78 0.58 7.04
C TYR A 148 8.41 0.02 6.67
N ALA A 149 8.33 -1.12 5.98
CA ALA A 149 7.08 -1.84 5.76
C ALA A 149 6.38 -2.22 7.08
N MET A 150 7.14 -2.59 8.12
CA MET A 150 6.59 -2.81 9.47
C MET A 150 5.95 -1.54 10.04
N ARG A 151 6.56 -0.35 9.80
CA ARG A 151 5.97 0.93 10.20
C ARG A 151 4.69 1.25 9.43
N TYR A 152 4.62 0.87 8.16
CA TYR A 152 3.39 0.98 7.36
C TYR A 152 2.27 0.14 7.98
N VAL A 153 2.54 -1.10 8.36
CA VAL A 153 1.58 -1.99 9.05
C VAL A 153 1.06 -1.37 10.35
N GLU A 154 1.95 -0.76 11.16
CA GLU A 154 1.55 -0.07 12.40
C GLU A 154 0.61 1.12 12.12
N ARG A 155 0.90 1.94 11.09
CA ARG A 155 0.06 3.08 10.70
C ARG A 155 -1.28 2.65 10.15
N ILE A 156 -1.32 1.60 9.33
CA ILE A 156 -2.56 1.00 8.82
C ILE A 156 -3.42 0.52 9.98
N ARG A 157 -2.83 -0.18 10.96
CA ARG A 157 -3.54 -0.60 12.19
C ARG A 157 -4.17 0.59 12.89
N ASP A 158 -3.40 1.64 13.12
CA ASP A 158 -3.87 2.81 13.86
C ASP A 158 -4.94 3.58 13.09
N GLY A 159 -4.81 3.68 11.76
CA GLY A 159 -5.82 4.25 10.88
C GLY A 159 -7.13 3.46 10.90
N LEU A 160 -7.06 2.12 10.84
CA LEU A 160 -8.25 1.26 10.93
C LEU A 160 -8.93 1.37 12.29
N ILE A 161 -8.17 1.40 13.40
CA ILE A 161 -8.73 1.59 14.75
C ILE A 161 -9.43 2.95 14.88
N ALA A 162 -8.92 3.99 14.23
CA ALA A 162 -9.51 5.32 14.28
C ALA A 162 -10.91 5.38 13.62
N VAL A 163 -11.13 4.62 12.53
CA VAL A 163 -12.41 4.61 11.79
C VAL A 163 -13.34 3.48 12.24
N ASP A 164 -12.82 2.40 12.83
CA ASP A 164 -13.57 1.27 13.39
C ASP A 164 -13.00 0.86 14.75
N PRO A 165 -13.30 1.61 15.82
CA PRO A 165 -12.82 1.28 17.17
C PRO A 165 -13.28 -0.08 17.68
N GLU A 166 -14.43 -0.59 17.22
CA GLU A 166 -14.95 -1.91 17.60
C GLU A 166 -14.08 -3.06 17.09
N GLY A 167 -13.34 -2.85 15.97
CA GLY A 167 -12.39 -3.79 15.40
C GLY A 167 -11.01 -3.75 16.05
N ALA A 168 -10.75 -2.86 17.01
CA ALA A 168 -9.41 -2.56 17.51
C ALA A 168 -8.61 -3.80 17.96
N ASP A 169 -9.25 -4.76 18.64
CA ASP A 169 -8.55 -5.96 19.13
C ASP A 169 -8.18 -6.92 17.98
N VAL A 170 -9.03 -7.01 16.95
CA VAL A 170 -8.76 -7.77 15.73
C VAL A 170 -7.57 -7.15 14.99
N TYR A 171 -7.60 -5.84 14.78
CA TYR A 171 -6.51 -5.13 14.07
C TYR A 171 -5.18 -5.22 14.79
N ARG A 172 -5.17 -5.13 16.14
CA ARG A 172 -3.96 -5.31 16.93
C ARG A 172 -3.41 -6.74 16.86
N ALA A 173 -4.29 -7.73 16.95
CA ALA A 173 -3.88 -9.14 16.86
C ALA A 173 -3.30 -9.47 15.48
N ASN A 174 -4.00 -9.08 14.41
CA ASN A 174 -3.57 -9.31 13.04
C ASN A 174 -2.26 -8.57 12.72
N ALA A 175 -2.16 -7.28 13.05
CA ALA A 175 -0.93 -6.51 12.89
C ALA A 175 0.23 -7.15 13.65
N GLY A 176 0.02 -7.59 14.90
CA GLY A 176 1.04 -8.28 15.69
C GLY A 176 1.53 -9.57 15.02
N ALA A 177 0.63 -10.38 14.47
CA ALA A 177 1.00 -11.60 13.75
C ALA A 177 1.81 -11.26 12.48
N TYR A 178 1.37 -10.30 11.69
CA TYR A 178 2.05 -9.92 10.45
C TYR A 178 3.40 -9.24 10.71
N LEU A 179 3.52 -8.42 11.75
CA LEU A 179 4.79 -7.83 12.18
C LEU A 179 5.83 -8.89 12.56
N ASN A 180 5.41 -9.99 13.21
CA ASN A 180 6.30 -11.13 13.49
C ASN A 180 6.77 -11.83 12.21
N GLU A 181 5.89 -11.97 11.21
CA GLU A 181 6.24 -12.51 9.89
C GLU A 181 7.25 -11.61 9.16
N LEU A 182 7.02 -10.30 9.17
CA LEU A 182 7.93 -9.33 8.56
C LEU A 182 9.29 -9.27 9.27
N ASP A 183 9.35 -9.38 10.60
CA ASP A 183 10.61 -9.45 11.35
C ASP A 183 11.41 -10.72 10.98
N ALA A 184 10.74 -11.84 10.78
CA ALA A 184 11.37 -13.06 10.30
C ALA A 184 11.88 -12.90 8.86
N LEU A 185 11.08 -12.28 7.98
CA LEU A 185 11.47 -11.96 6.61
C LEU A 185 12.70 -11.04 6.56
N ASP A 186 12.73 -9.97 7.35
CA ASP A 186 13.87 -9.03 7.41
C ASP A 186 15.18 -9.75 7.75
N LYS A 187 15.15 -10.70 8.69
CA LYS A 187 16.31 -11.51 9.08
C LYS A 187 16.70 -12.50 7.99
N GLU A 188 15.74 -13.15 7.33
CA GLU A 188 15.93 -14.04 6.18
C GLU A 188 16.65 -13.27 5.05
N VAL A 189 16.11 -12.12 4.65
CA VAL A 189 16.69 -11.25 3.62
C VAL A 189 18.10 -10.82 3.96
N ALA A 190 18.34 -10.39 5.20
CA ALA A 190 19.67 -9.97 5.63
C ALA A 190 20.69 -11.12 5.53
N ALA A 191 20.32 -12.33 5.94
CA ALA A 191 21.20 -13.49 5.84
C ALA A 191 21.50 -13.88 4.39
N ASP A 192 20.49 -13.89 3.53
CA ASP A 192 20.64 -14.26 2.12
C ASP A 192 21.49 -13.24 1.36
N ILE A 193 21.26 -11.93 1.54
CA ILE A 193 22.08 -10.89 0.90
C ILE A 193 23.53 -10.93 1.43
N GLN A 194 23.73 -11.23 2.70
CA GLN A 194 25.08 -11.38 3.24
C GLN A 194 25.83 -12.60 2.70
N SER A 195 25.15 -13.59 2.14
CA SER A 195 25.79 -14.71 1.44
C SER A 195 26.44 -14.30 0.10
N ILE A 196 26.03 -13.17 -0.49
CA ILE A 196 26.64 -12.61 -1.69
C ILE A 196 28.00 -12.00 -1.34
N PRO A 197 29.08 -12.27 -2.12
CA PRO A 197 30.38 -11.65 -1.89
C PRO A 197 30.29 -10.11 -1.86
N PRO A 198 30.92 -9.41 -0.90
CA PRO A 198 30.76 -7.95 -0.75
C PRO A 198 31.07 -7.16 -2.02
N GLU A 199 32.08 -7.58 -2.80
CA GLU A 199 32.49 -6.94 -4.05
C GLU A 199 31.45 -7.09 -5.18
N ARG A 200 30.48 -8.01 -5.03
CA ARG A 200 29.40 -8.26 -5.98
C ARG A 200 28.07 -7.63 -5.57
N ARG A 201 27.97 -7.05 -4.38
CA ARG A 201 26.73 -6.42 -3.87
C ARG A 201 26.46 -5.08 -4.55
N LYS A 202 26.46 -5.06 -5.88
CA LYS A 202 26.29 -3.88 -6.73
C LYS A 202 25.03 -4.01 -7.56
N LEU A 203 24.14 -3.00 -7.47
CA LEU A 203 22.88 -2.95 -8.18
C LEU A 203 22.97 -1.98 -9.36
N VAL A 204 22.48 -2.42 -10.51
CA VAL A 204 22.03 -1.57 -11.62
C VAL A 204 20.59 -1.95 -11.90
N THR A 205 19.68 -1.00 -11.78
CA THR A 205 18.22 -1.21 -11.90
C THR A 205 17.64 -0.35 -13.01
N PHE A 206 16.38 -0.60 -13.39
CA PHE A 206 15.73 0.22 -14.40
C PHE A 206 15.47 1.63 -13.84
N HIS A 207 14.82 1.75 -12.66
CA HIS A 207 14.63 3.04 -12.01
C HIS A 207 15.13 3.03 -10.55
N ASP A 208 15.13 4.20 -9.90
CA ASP A 208 15.70 4.40 -8.56
C ASP A 208 14.74 3.97 -7.43
N ALA A 209 14.29 2.70 -7.47
CA ALA A 209 13.39 2.16 -6.45
C ALA A 209 14.12 1.56 -5.24
N TYR A 210 15.38 1.15 -5.37
CA TYR A 210 16.02 0.25 -4.41
C TYR A 210 16.97 0.89 -3.39
N PRO A 211 17.09 2.22 -3.22
CA PRO A 211 18.09 2.78 -2.29
C PRO A 211 17.83 2.38 -0.84
N TYR A 212 16.58 2.30 -0.38
CA TYR A 212 16.25 1.86 0.98
C TYR A 212 16.52 0.37 1.22
N PHE A 213 16.28 -0.48 0.21
CA PHE A 213 16.66 -1.89 0.25
C PHE A 213 18.17 -2.04 0.31
N ALA A 214 18.89 -1.31 -0.55
CA ALA A 214 20.34 -1.33 -0.62
C ALA A 214 20.99 -0.87 0.69
N GLU A 215 20.52 0.25 1.26
CA GLU A 215 20.99 0.75 2.56
C GLU A 215 20.76 -0.27 3.68
N ARG A 216 19.56 -0.87 3.74
CA ARG A 216 19.19 -1.84 4.78
C ARG A 216 20.04 -3.10 4.76
N TYR A 217 20.32 -3.64 3.57
CA TYR A 217 20.94 -4.97 3.44
C TYR A 217 22.38 -4.95 2.97
N GLY A 218 22.97 -3.76 2.78
CA GLY A 218 24.39 -3.61 2.45
C GLY A 218 24.72 -3.89 0.99
N LEU A 219 23.84 -3.44 0.07
CA LEU A 219 24.13 -3.35 -1.36
C LEU A 219 24.47 -1.90 -1.73
N GLU A 220 25.05 -1.71 -2.90
CA GLU A 220 25.38 -0.40 -3.47
C GLU A 220 24.60 -0.23 -4.78
N VAL A 221 23.77 0.81 -4.89
CA VAL A 221 23.16 1.21 -6.18
C VAL A 221 24.21 1.97 -6.97
N VAL A 222 24.79 1.31 -7.97
CA VAL A 222 25.85 1.89 -8.80
C VAL A 222 25.33 2.58 -10.05
N GLY A 223 24.08 2.36 -10.43
CA GLY A 223 23.44 3.05 -11.55
C GLY A 223 21.99 2.67 -11.73
N VAL A 224 21.26 3.58 -12.41
CA VAL A 224 19.89 3.39 -12.85
C VAL A 224 19.77 3.84 -14.31
N VAL A 225 18.82 3.26 -15.06
CA VAL A 225 18.53 3.69 -16.44
C VAL A 225 17.81 5.03 -16.42
N VAL A 226 16.81 5.16 -15.56
CA VAL A 226 16.07 6.40 -15.31
C VAL A 226 16.01 6.67 -13.81
N GLU A 227 16.06 7.95 -13.42
CA GLU A 227 15.90 8.32 -12.01
C GLU A 227 14.45 8.12 -11.56
N SER A 228 13.49 8.51 -12.42
CA SER A 228 12.08 8.23 -12.25
C SER A 228 11.43 7.84 -13.58
N PRO A 229 10.39 7.00 -13.57
CA PRO A 229 9.63 6.63 -14.77
C PRO A 229 8.97 7.82 -15.47
N GLY A 230 8.59 7.63 -16.75
CA GLY A 230 7.96 8.67 -17.56
C GLY A 230 8.94 9.51 -18.40
N ARG A 231 10.26 9.38 -18.18
CA ARG A 231 11.30 10.03 -18.98
C ARG A 231 12.17 9.00 -19.72
N GLU A 232 12.37 9.18 -21.01
CA GLU A 232 13.34 8.39 -21.75
C GLU A 232 14.77 8.92 -21.51
N PRO A 233 15.74 8.04 -21.17
CA PRO A 233 17.13 8.44 -21.04
C PRO A 233 17.72 8.81 -22.40
N SER A 234 18.60 9.81 -22.42
CA SER A 234 19.35 10.16 -23.61
C SER A 234 20.40 9.09 -23.95
N ALA A 235 20.82 9.03 -25.22
CA ALA A 235 21.93 8.13 -25.63
C ALA A 235 23.23 8.36 -24.83
N ARG A 236 23.48 9.59 -24.35
CA ARG A 236 24.63 9.91 -23.51
C ARG A 236 24.49 9.34 -22.10
N GLU A 237 23.32 9.35 -21.52
CA GLU A 237 23.04 8.76 -20.18
C GLU A 237 23.22 7.25 -20.27
N LEU A 238 22.69 6.62 -21.30
CA LEU A 238 22.83 5.19 -21.55
C LEU A 238 24.30 4.77 -21.74
N ALA A 239 25.09 5.53 -22.54
CA ALA A 239 26.51 5.27 -22.70
C ALA A 239 27.27 5.37 -21.38
N ARG A 240 26.97 6.38 -20.54
CA ARG A 240 27.59 6.50 -19.21
C ARG A 240 27.23 5.33 -18.29
N LEU A 241 25.98 4.85 -18.35
CA LEU A 241 25.56 3.68 -17.59
C LEU A 241 26.34 2.45 -18.03
N THR A 242 26.47 2.21 -19.35
CA THR A 242 27.25 1.11 -19.90
C THR A 242 28.71 1.18 -19.46
N ASP A 243 29.34 2.36 -19.52
CA ASP A 243 30.73 2.56 -19.06
C ASP A 243 30.84 2.27 -17.53
N ARG A 244 29.84 2.66 -16.73
CA ARG A 244 29.82 2.41 -15.30
C ARG A 244 29.67 0.91 -14.99
N ILE A 245 28.76 0.21 -15.68
CA ILE A 245 28.61 -1.24 -15.57
C ILE A 245 29.97 -1.95 -15.77
N ARG A 246 30.70 -1.54 -16.80
CA ARG A 246 32.06 -2.11 -17.09
C ARG A 246 33.08 -1.76 -16.01
N SER A 247 33.21 -0.48 -15.65
CA SER A 247 34.21 0.00 -14.68
C SER A 247 33.98 -0.57 -13.27
N GLU A 248 32.71 -0.73 -12.86
CA GLU A 248 32.34 -1.29 -11.58
C GLU A 248 32.30 -2.82 -11.56
N LYS A 249 32.58 -3.46 -12.72
CA LYS A 249 32.56 -4.92 -12.90
C LYS A 249 31.21 -5.55 -12.49
N VAL A 250 30.14 -4.87 -12.80
CA VAL A 250 28.76 -5.39 -12.60
C VAL A 250 28.59 -6.61 -13.51
N THR A 251 27.98 -7.68 -13.00
CA THR A 251 27.80 -8.94 -13.73
C THR A 251 26.35 -9.19 -14.15
N VAL A 252 25.42 -8.45 -13.54
CA VAL A 252 23.99 -8.55 -13.81
C VAL A 252 23.32 -7.20 -13.58
N VAL A 253 22.36 -6.86 -14.43
CA VAL A 253 21.49 -5.71 -14.28
C VAL A 253 20.05 -6.18 -14.10
N PHE A 254 19.20 -5.34 -13.51
CA PHE A 254 17.86 -5.74 -13.12
C PHE A 254 16.81 -4.86 -13.79
N LYS A 255 15.89 -5.50 -14.50
CA LYS A 255 14.70 -4.88 -15.08
C LYS A 255 13.49 -5.08 -14.20
N GLU A 256 12.44 -4.32 -14.46
CA GLU A 256 11.17 -4.36 -13.79
C GLU A 256 10.06 -4.59 -14.80
N PRO A 257 9.07 -5.46 -14.53
CA PRO A 257 8.11 -5.92 -15.54
C PRO A 257 7.14 -4.84 -16.00
N GLU A 258 6.91 -3.80 -15.19
CA GLU A 258 6.03 -2.68 -15.49
C GLU A 258 6.59 -1.70 -16.52
N PHE A 259 7.89 -1.81 -16.86
CA PHE A 259 8.57 -0.87 -17.78
C PHE A 259 9.04 -1.55 -19.06
N ASP A 260 9.12 -0.77 -20.16
CA ASP A 260 9.81 -1.20 -21.39
C ASP A 260 11.33 -1.18 -21.16
N ALA A 261 11.89 -2.33 -20.90
CA ALA A 261 13.28 -2.48 -20.53
C ALA A 261 14.27 -2.48 -21.71
N LYS A 262 13.85 -2.18 -22.96
CA LYS A 262 14.72 -2.23 -24.16
C LYS A 262 16.04 -1.48 -23.98
N MET A 263 16.03 -0.33 -23.32
CA MET A 263 17.24 0.46 -23.09
C MET A 263 18.18 -0.21 -22.10
N LEU A 264 17.65 -0.86 -21.05
CA LEU A 264 18.44 -1.66 -20.12
C LEU A 264 19.00 -2.90 -20.81
N ASP A 265 18.17 -3.60 -21.62
CA ASP A 265 18.60 -4.76 -22.40
C ASP A 265 19.76 -4.38 -23.35
N THR A 266 19.66 -3.20 -24.03
CA THR A 266 20.75 -2.68 -24.87
C THR A 266 22.02 -2.38 -24.08
N ALA A 267 21.91 -1.70 -22.93
CA ALA A 267 23.08 -1.41 -22.09
C ALA A 267 23.73 -2.69 -21.55
N ALA A 268 22.94 -3.71 -21.23
CA ALA A 268 23.40 -5.01 -20.79
C ALA A 268 24.14 -5.77 -21.92
N GLU A 269 23.57 -5.77 -23.14
CA GLU A 269 24.18 -6.36 -24.32
C GLU A 269 25.55 -5.68 -24.66
N ASP A 270 25.55 -4.35 -24.68
CA ASP A 270 26.78 -3.57 -24.91
C ASP A 270 27.85 -3.83 -23.84
N ALA A 271 27.44 -4.05 -22.58
CA ALA A 271 28.37 -4.33 -21.48
C ALA A 271 28.70 -5.82 -21.32
N ASP A 272 28.10 -6.73 -22.08
CA ASP A 272 28.23 -8.19 -21.97
C ASP A 272 27.86 -8.72 -20.56
N VAL A 273 26.72 -8.25 -20.02
CA VAL A 273 26.20 -8.65 -18.70
C VAL A 273 24.79 -9.26 -18.79
N LYS A 274 24.41 -10.04 -17.81
CA LYS A 274 23.09 -10.70 -17.75
C LYS A 274 22.01 -9.72 -17.31
N VAL A 275 20.76 -9.99 -17.72
CA VAL A 275 19.56 -9.30 -17.24
C VAL A 275 18.73 -10.24 -16.38
N ARG A 276 18.26 -9.76 -15.23
CA ARG A 276 17.30 -10.43 -14.35
C ARG A 276 16.15 -9.47 -14.01
N THR A 277 15.16 -9.96 -13.28
CA THR A 277 13.98 -9.17 -12.90
C THR A 277 14.00 -8.89 -11.41
N LEU A 278 13.68 -7.65 -11.01
CA LEU A 278 13.27 -7.28 -9.67
C LEU A 278 11.86 -6.69 -9.73
N LEU A 279 11.17 -6.64 -8.59
CA LEU A 279 9.83 -6.13 -8.43
C LEU A 279 9.85 -4.97 -7.44
N SER A 280 9.42 -3.79 -7.86
CA SER A 280 9.33 -2.61 -7.00
C SER A 280 7.93 -2.44 -6.37
N GLY A 281 6.88 -2.88 -7.05
CA GLY A 281 5.50 -2.78 -6.58
C GLY A 281 4.52 -3.58 -7.42
N ALA A 282 4.91 -3.95 -8.64
CA ALA A 282 4.11 -4.79 -9.51
C ALA A 282 4.25 -6.28 -9.14
N TYR A 283 3.17 -7.01 -9.32
CA TYR A 283 3.15 -8.47 -9.17
C TYR A 283 3.34 -9.16 -10.52
N VAL A 284 3.94 -10.35 -10.48
CA VAL A 284 4.09 -11.26 -11.61
C VAL A 284 3.44 -12.60 -11.28
N ASP A 285 3.33 -13.50 -12.28
CA ASP A 285 2.80 -14.85 -12.06
C ASP A 285 3.54 -15.55 -10.91
N GLY A 286 2.76 -16.03 -9.94
CA GLY A 286 3.27 -16.71 -8.75
C GLY A 286 3.74 -15.77 -7.61
N VAL A 287 3.54 -14.45 -7.73
CA VAL A 287 3.80 -13.46 -6.68
C VAL A 287 2.51 -12.68 -6.41
N HIS A 288 1.94 -12.85 -5.22
CA HIS A 288 0.61 -12.32 -4.88
C HIS A 288 0.59 -11.58 -3.53
N SER A 289 1.74 -11.46 -2.86
CA SER A 289 1.89 -10.79 -1.57
C SER A 289 3.22 -10.03 -1.47
N TYR A 290 3.30 -9.12 -0.51
CA TYR A 290 4.54 -8.40 -0.20
C TYR A 290 5.68 -9.36 0.17
N VAL A 291 5.39 -10.36 1.01
CA VAL A 291 6.38 -11.34 1.45
C VAL A 291 6.94 -12.12 0.27
N GLU A 292 6.08 -12.55 -0.65
CA GLU A 292 6.50 -13.24 -1.87
C GLU A 292 7.31 -12.34 -2.80
N LEU A 293 6.94 -11.04 -2.92
CA LEU A 293 7.68 -10.06 -3.71
C LEU A 293 9.12 -9.90 -3.18
N ILE A 294 9.27 -9.71 -1.88
CA ILE A 294 10.60 -9.54 -1.27
C ILE A 294 11.44 -10.82 -1.44
N ARG A 295 10.86 -12.01 -1.21
CA ARG A 295 11.53 -13.29 -1.44
C ARG A 295 11.92 -13.51 -2.89
N PHE A 296 11.04 -13.15 -3.84
CA PHE A 296 11.36 -13.17 -5.26
C PHE A 296 12.59 -12.30 -5.56
N ASN A 297 12.61 -11.07 -5.07
CA ASN A 297 13.74 -10.17 -5.26
C ASN A 297 15.04 -10.74 -4.70
N VAL A 298 15.02 -11.28 -3.50
CA VAL A 298 16.21 -11.91 -2.88
C VAL A 298 16.70 -13.11 -3.68
N MET A 299 15.79 -13.97 -4.16
CA MET A 299 16.13 -15.08 -5.04
C MET A 299 16.81 -14.60 -6.34
N GLN A 300 16.30 -13.54 -6.97
CA GLN A 300 16.90 -12.98 -8.18
C GLN A 300 18.27 -12.35 -7.91
N LEU A 301 18.43 -11.66 -6.78
CA LEU A 301 19.70 -11.06 -6.37
C LEU A 301 20.76 -12.13 -6.06
N THR A 302 20.43 -13.11 -5.24
CA THR A 302 21.38 -14.20 -4.90
C THR A 302 21.77 -15.03 -6.11
N ALA A 303 20.82 -15.34 -7.00
CA ALA A 303 21.09 -16.07 -8.23
C ALA A 303 21.88 -15.25 -9.29
N GLY A 304 21.84 -13.92 -9.21
CA GLY A 304 22.55 -13.03 -10.12
C GLY A 304 23.93 -12.58 -9.62
N LEU A 305 24.00 -12.30 -8.34
CA LEU A 305 25.18 -11.70 -7.71
C LEU A 305 26.03 -12.73 -6.92
N GLY A 306 25.46 -13.89 -6.57
CA GLY A 306 26.11 -14.97 -5.83
C GLY A 306 27.15 -15.79 -6.60
#